data_76c67700ca96f0a9f8e7d5838f4b4cfa
#
_entry.id   76c67700ca96f0a9f8e7d5838f4b4cfa
#
_cell.length_a   1.000
_cell.length_b   1.000
_cell.length_c   1.000
_cell.angle_alpha   90.00
_cell.angle_beta   90.00
_cell.angle_gamma   90.00
#
_symmetry.space_group_name_H-M   'P 1'
#
loop_
_entity.id
_entity.type
_entity.pdbx_description
1 polymer ?
#
loop_
_entity_poly.entity_id
_entity_poly.type
_entity_poly.pdbx_seq_one_letter_code
_entity_poly.pdbx_strand_id
1 'polypeptide(L)'
;ENMRMVKEDATDEEIIEALKISCAWDFVQHLPDTINSRVGERGRGFSEGQSQRLAIARAVLRDAPVLLLDEATSALDVTTERNVLRNIIRQRPNKTCIVTTHRPSVLGLCQRVYRVMNGTVAELDGAEGAKMVEDF
;
A
#
# COMPACT_ATOMS: atom_id res chain seq x y z
N GLU A 1 -11.27 -12.62 10.33
CA GLU A 1 -10.18 -13.18 11.15
C GLU A 1 -8.82 -12.65 10.73
N ASN A 2 -8.41 -12.78 9.46
CA ASN A 2 -7.12 -12.32 8.95
C ASN A 2 -6.85 -10.81 9.21
N MET A 3 -7.85 -9.96 9.00
CA MET A 3 -7.73 -8.52 9.29
C MET A 3 -7.66 -8.24 10.80
N ARG A 4 -8.45 -8.97 11.60
CA ARG A 4 -8.45 -8.81 13.06
C ARG A 4 -7.19 -9.30 13.77
N MET A 5 -6.30 -10.03 13.10
CA MET A 5 -4.99 -10.38 13.65
C MET A 5 -4.13 -9.16 14.00
N VAL A 6 -4.33 -8.04 13.34
CA VAL A 6 -3.55 -6.80 13.57
C VAL A 6 -4.27 -5.80 14.47
N LYS A 7 -5.61 -5.93 14.60
CA LYS A 7 -6.46 -5.13 15.46
C LYS A 7 -7.68 -5.97 15.83
N GLU A 8 -7.64 -6.60 16.99
CA GLU A 8 -8.64 -7.60 17.43
C GLU A 8 -10.05 -7.00 17.58
N ASP A 9 -10.12 -5.77 18.08
CA ASP A 9 -11.34 -4.99 18.30
C ASP A 9 -11.81 -4.18 17.08
N ALA A 10 -11.23 -4.41 15.91
CA ALA A 10 -11.63 -3.70 14.70
C ALA A 10 -13.09 -3.93 14.35
N THR A 11 -13.82 -2.84 14.13
CA THR A 11 -15.19 -2.91 13.62
C THR A 11 -15.21 -3.32 12.15
N ASP A 12 -16.36 -3.76 11.65
CA ASP A 12 -16.51 -4.11 10.23
C ASP A 12 -16.31 -2.88 9.34
N GLU A 13 -16.74 -1.70 9.80
CA GLU A 13 -16.56 -0.42 9.10
C GLU A 13 -15.08 -0.06 8.96
N GLU A 14 -14.29 -0.21 10.03
CA GLU A 14 -12.85 0.04 10.01
C GLU A 14 -12.13 -0.92 9.04
N ILE A 15 -12.54 -2.18 9.03
CA ILE A 15 -11.99 -3.19 8.11
C ILE A 15 -12.33 -2.81 6.66
N ILE A 16 -13.58 -2.46 6.38
CA ILE A 16 -14.02 -2.07 5.02
C ILE A 16 -13.28 -0.80 4.58
N GLU A 17 -13.10 0.18 5.46
CA GLU A 17 -12.34 1.39 5.15
C GLU A 17 -10.89 1.05 4.78
N ALA A 18 -10.21 0.24 5.57
CA ALA A 18 -8.85 -0.19 5.26
C ALA A 18 -8.74 -0.95 3.93
N LEU A 19 -9.73 -1.79 3.62
CA LEU A 19 -9.81 -2.50 2.33
C LEU A 19 -10.05 -1.54 1.17
N LYS A 20 -10.83 -0.49 1.35
CA LYS A 20 -11.04 0.56 0.33
C LYS A 20 -9.76 1.36 0.08
N ILE A 21 -9.05 1.74 1.13
CA ILE A 21 -7.77 2.46 1.02
C ILE A 21 -6.76 1.66 0.20
N SER A 22 -6.66 0.35 0.44
CA SER A 22 -5.75 -0.54 -0.29
C SER A 22 -6.25 -1.00 -1.65
N CYS A 23 -7.42 -0.53 -2.10
CA CYS A 23 -8.13 -1.04 -3.29
C CYS A 23 -8.44 -2.55 -3.25
N ALA A 24 -8.46 -3.15 -2.05
CA ALA A 24 -8.82 -4.56 -1.88
C ALA A 24 -10.34 -4.77 -1.85
N TRP A 25 -11.12 -3.75 -1.52
CA TRP A 25 -12.57 -3.84 -1.46
C TRP A 25 -13.17 -4.25 -2.81
N ASP A 26 -12.54 -3.87 -3.93
CA ASP A 26 -12.99 -4.19 -5.29
C ASP A 26 -13.25 -5.68 -5.50
N PHE A 27 -12.41 -6.54 -4.91
CA PHE A 27 -12.61 -7.99 -5.02
C PHE A 27 -13.19 -8.62 -3.76
N VAL A 28 -12.93 -8.08 -2.56
CA VAL A 28 -13.43 -8.65 -1.30
C VAL A 28 -14.96 -8.60 -1.24
N GLN A 29 -15.58 -7.53 -1.72
CA GLN A 29 -17.04 -7.39 -1.74
C GLN A 29 -17.77 -8.48 -2.54
N HIS A 30 -17.07 -9.12 -3.48
CA HIS A 30 -17.61 -10.18 -4.33
C HIS A 30 -17.33 -11.60 -3.80
N LEU A 31 -16.63 -11.72 -2.69
CA LEU A 31 -16.41 -13.02 -2.05
C LEU A 31 -17.72 -13.51 -1.39
N PRO A 32 -17.95 -14.84 -1.31
CA PRO A 32 -19.18 -15.41 -0.77
C PRO A 32 -19.57 -14.88 0.62
N ASP A 33 -18.56 -14.76 1.50
CA ASP A 33 -18.74 -14.27 2.88
C ASP A 33 -18.13 -12.86 3.08
N THR A 34 -17.87 -12.12 2.02
CA THR A 34 -17.28 -10.77 2.03
C THR A 34 -16.07 -10.67 2.98
N ILE A 35 -16.12 -9.79 3.98
CA ILE A 35 -15.04 -9.61 4.98
C ILE A 35 -14.86 -10.83 5.90
N ASN A 36 -15.82 -11.73 5.97
CA ASN A 36 -15.76 -12.96 6.76
C ASN A 36 -15.18 -14.15 5.96
N SER A 37 -14.90 -13.95 4.68
CA SER A 37 -14.28 -14.96 3.84
C SER A 37 -12.90 -15.36 4.39
N ARG A 38 -12.60 -16.66 4.31
CA ARG A 38 -11.31 -17.18 4.77
C ARG A 38 -10.23 -16.91 3.74
N VAL A 39 -9.10 -16.42 4.21
CA VAL A 39 -7.86 -16.38 3.42
C VAL A 39 -7.16 -17.73 3.60
N GLY A 40 -6.95 -18.46 2.51
CA GLY A 40 -6.24 -19.72 2.54
C GLY A 40 -4.78 -19.55 2.98
N GLU A 41 -4.15 -20.65 3.40
CA GLU A 41 -2.73 -20.66 3.75
C GLU A 41 -1.88 -20.04 2.62
N ARG A 42 -1.00 -19.13 2.97
CA ARG A 42 -0.13 -18.38 2.03
C ARG A 42 -0.90 -17.63 0.94
N GLY A 43 -2.12 -17.16 1.23
CA GLY A 43 -2.93 -16.41 0.28
C GLY A 43 -3.54 -17.26 -0.84
N ARG A 44 -3.65 -18.57 -0.66
CA ARG A 44 -4.30 -19.45 -1.65
C ARG A 44 -5.70 -18.93 -1.97
N GLY A 45 -6.00 -18.84 -3.27
CA GLY A 45 -7.25 -18.29 -3.78
C GLY A 45 -7.17 -16.83 -4.21
N PHE A 46 -6.04 -16.13 -3.95
CA PHE A 46 -5.80 -14.76 -4.38
C PHE A 46 -4.58 -14.65 -5.29
N SER A 47 -4.62 -13.70 -6.24
CA SER A 47 -3.45 -13.32 -7.01
C SER A 47 -2.40 -12.65 -6.10
N GLU A 48 -1.16 -12.54 -6.56
CA GLU A 48 -0.12 -11.85 -5.81
C GLU A 48 -0.50 -10.39 -5.53
N GLY A 49 -1.02 -9.67 -6.52
CA GLY A 49 -1.50 -8.29 -6.35
C GLY A 49 -2.69 -8.18 -5.40
N GLN A 50 -3.60 -9.14 -5.36
CA GLN A 50 -4.67 -9.20 -4.38
C GLN A 50 -4.11 -9.43 -2.97
N SER A 51 -3.16 -10.34 -2.82
CA SER A 51 -2.49 -10.62 -1.54
C SER A 51 -1.73 -9.40 -1.02
N GLN A 52 -1.02 -8.68 -1.89
CA GLN A 52 -0.35 -7.43 -1.52
C GLN A 52 -1.35 -6.36 -1.04
N ARG A 53 -2.48 -6.18 -1.73
CA ARG A 53 -3.51 -5.23 -1.30
C ARG A 53 -4.13 -5.60 0.05
N LEU A 54 -4.31 -6.87 0.34
CA LEU A 54 -4.76 -7.34 1.67
C LEU A 54 -3.70 -7.06 2.75
N ALA A 55 -2.42 -7.26 2.45
CA ALA A 55 -1.32 -6.95 3.37
C ALA A 55 -1.25 -5.44 3.67
N ILE A 56 -1.40 -4.60 2.66
CA ILE A 56 -1.49 -3.13 2.83
C ILE A 56 -2.70 -2.75 3.68
N ALA A 57 -3.88 -3.36 3.44
CA ALA A 57 -5.07 -3.12 4.25
C ALA A 57 -4.83 -3.43 5.74
N ARG A 58 -4.14 -4.54 6.05
CA ARG A 58 -3.78 -4.86 7.45
C ARG A 58 -2.85 -3.81 8.05
N ALA A 59 -1.85 -3.36 7.31
CA ALA A 59 -0.92 -2.33 7.77
C ALA A 59 -1.65 -0.99 8.03
N VAL A 60 -2.59 -0.61 7.17
CA VAL A 60 -3.43 0.59 7.33
C VAL A 60 -4.35 0.44 8.55
N LEU A 61 -4.99 -0.72 8.73
CA LEU A 61 -5.90 -1.00 9.84
C LEU A 61 -5.19 -0.93 11.20
N ARG A 62 -3.93 -1.33 11.26
CA ARG A 62 -3.10 -1.24 12.47
C ARG A 62 -2.93 0.20 12.97
N ASP A 63 -3.04 1.16 12.07
CA ASP A 63 -3.01 2.60 12.32
C ASP A 63 -1.75 3.11 13.06
N ALA A 64 -0.61 2.49 12.81
CA ALA A 64 0.67 2.93 13.37
C ALA A 64 1.06 4.33 12.83
N PRO A 65 1.82 5.14 13.60
CA PRO A 65 2.24 6.48 13.17
C PRO A 65 3.18 6.47 11.96
N VAL A 66 3.90 5.37 11.74
CA VAL A 66 4.79 5.16 10.59
C VAL A 66 4.35 3.91 9.84
N LEU A 67 4.15 4.06 8.55
CA LEU A 67 3.84 2.99 7.61
C LEU A 67 5.04 2.73 6.71
N LEU A 68 5.53 1.50 6.70
CA LEU A 68 6.61 1.06 5.82
C LEU A 68 6.04 0.15 4.72
N LEU A 69 6.24 0.54 3.48
CA LEU A 69 5.82 -0.20 2.29
C LEU A 69 7.06 -0.59 1.49
N ASP A 70 7.66 -1.71 1.86
CA ASP A 70 8.85 -2.24 1.18
C ASP A 70 8.43 -3.10 -0.01
N GLU A 71 8.57 -2.55 -1.21
CA GLU A 71 8.11 -3.14 -2.48
C GLU A 71 6.68 -3.71 -2.43
N ALA A 72 5.86 -3.18 -1.52
CA ALA A 72 4.53 -3.72 -1.21
C ALA A 72 3.52 -3.59 -2.35
N THR A 73 3.86 -2.87 -3.40
CA THR A 73 3.02 -2.63 -4.59
C THR A 73 3.60 -3.23 -5.87
N SER A 74 4.64 -4.05 -5.76
CA SER A 74 5.40 -4.57 -6.92
C SER A 74 4.57 -5.42 -7.89
N ALA A 75 3.56 -6.13 -7.40
CA ALA A 75 2.64 -6.94 -8.21
C ALA A 75 1.39 -6.18 -8.69
N LEU A 76 1.28 -4.89 -8.39
CA LEU A 76 0.17 -4.05 -8.84
C LEU A 76 0.50 -3.41 -10.20
N ASP A 77 -0.52 -3.18 -11.00
CA ASP A 77 -0.41 -2.28 -12.15
C ASP A 77 -0.22 -0.82 -11.67
N VAL A 78 0.33 0.03 -12.54
CA VAL A 78 0.67 1.42 -12.22
C VAL A 78 -0.53 2.21 -11.72
N THR A 79 -1.71 1.98 -12.29
CA THR A 79 -2.93 2.71 -11.91
C THR A 79 -3.37 2.33 -10.49
N THR A 80 -3.42 1.04 -10.19
CA THR A 80 -3.78 0.52 -8.87
C THR A 80 -2.76 0.97 -7.81
N GLU A 81 -1.46 0.88 -8.10
CA GLU A 81 -0.39 1.35 -7.21
C GLU A 81 -0.57 2.83 -6.84
N ARG A 82 -0.76 3.69 -7.85
CA ARG A 82 -0.98 5.12 -7.62
C ARG A 82 -2.25 5.39 -6.81
N ASN A 83 -3.33 4.65 -7.04
CA ASN A 83 -4.57 4.80 -6.29
C ASN A 83 -4.39 4.42 -4.82
N VAL A 84 -3.72 3.30 -4.54
CA VAL A 84 -3.41 2.86 -3.16
C VAL A 84 -2.62 3.94 -2.43
N LEU A 85 -1.52 4.42 -3.02
CA LEU A 85 -0.67 5.43 -2.39
C LEU A 85 -1.40 6.77 -2.18
N ARG A 86 -2.17 7.23 -3.17
CA ARG A 86 -3.01 8.43 -3.02
C ARG A 86 -4.03 8.28 -1.91
N ASN A 87 -4.68 7.13 -1.80
CA ASN A 87 -5.66 6.88 -0.74
C ASN A 87 -5.00 6.94 0.63
N ILE A 88 -3.83 6.33 0.81
CA ILE A 88 -3.06 6.37 2.06
C ILE A 88 -2.72 7.83 2.41
N ILE A 89 -2.15 8.59 1.48
CA ILE A 89 -1.74 9.97 1.71
C ILE A 89 -2.94 10.86 2.09
N ARG A 90 -4.07 10.70 1.40
CA ARG A 90 -5.26 11.53 1.63
C ARG A 90 -5.98 11.19 2.92
N GLN A 91 -6.08 9.92 3.25
CA GLN A 91 -6.88 9.46 4.39
C GLN A 91 -6.06 9.32 5.69
N ARG A 92 -4.74 9.39 5.58
CA ARG A 92 -3.81 9.34 6.71
C ARG A 92 -2.79 10.50 6.66
N PRO A 93 -3.26 11.78 6.60
CA PRO A 93 -2.38 12.94 6.38
C PRO A 93 -1.36 13.15 7.51
N ASN A 94 -1.66 12.65 8.72
CA ASN A 94 -0.80 12.78 9.90
C ASN A 94 0.14 11.58 10.11
N LYS A 95 0.22 10.67 9.13
CA LYS A 95 1.11 9.50 9.19
C LYS A 95 2.32 9.72 8.31
N THR A 96 3.45 9.15 8.74
CA THR A 96 4.64 9.06 7.89
C THR A 96 4.56 7.78 7.08
N CYS A 97 4.62 7.90 5.76
CA CYS A 97 4.66 6.75 4.86
C CYS A 97 6.03 6.70 4.16
N ILE A 98 6.75 5.60 4.34
CA ILE A 98 8.02 5.33 3.67
C ILE A 98 7.78 4.21 2.67
N VAL A 99 8.06 4.48 1.40
CA VAL A 99 7.84 3.55 0.29
C VAL A 99 9.16 3.26 -0.38
N THR A 100 9.53 1.99 -0.53
CA THR A 100 10.60 1.60 -1.45
C THR A 100 10.00 1.16 -2.77
N THR A 101 10.56 1.62 -3.87
CA THR A 101 10.05 1.30 -5.21
C THR A 101 11.15 1.40 -6.25
N HIS A 102 11.00 0.62 -7.31
CA HIS A 102 11.78 0.76 -8.55
C HIS A 102 10.96 1.49 -9.64
N ARG A 103 9.78 2.01 -9.31
CA ARG A 103 8.87 2.62 -10.29
C ARG A 103 8.86 4.14 -10.17
N PRO A 104 9.35 4.86 -11.18
CA PRO A 104 9.36 6.33 -11.19
C PRO A 104 7.97 6.95 -11.03
N SER A 105 6.91 6.27 -11.48
CA SER A 105 5.51 6.74 -11.36
C SER A 105 5.07 7.06 -9.93
N VAL A 106 5.74 6.50 -8.92
CA VAL A 106 5.47 6.73 -7.50
C VAL A 106 6.11 8.02 -7.00
N LEU A 107 7.25 8.42 -7.56
CA LEU A 107 8.06 9.54 -7.06
C LEU A 107 7.28 10.85 -7.03
N GLY A 108 6.41 11.07 -8.02
CA GLY A 108 5.56 12.28 -8.09
C GLY A 108 4.48 12.36 -7.00
N LEU A 109 4.27 11.31 -6.20
CA LEU A 109 3.37 11.31 -5.06
C LEU A 109 4.09 11.59 -3.73
N CYS A 110 5.42 11.53 -3.73
CA CYS A 110 6.24 11.68 -2.54
C CYS A 110 6.63 13.14 -2.31
N GLN A 111 6.62 13.57 -1.05
CA GLN A 111 7.11 14.91 -0.66
C GLN A 111 8.63 14.96 -0.64
N ARG A 112 9.28 13.85 -0.35
CA ARG A 112 10.74 13.69 -0.33
C ARG A 112 11.11 12.39 -1.00
N VAL A 113 12.16 12.41 -1.79
CA VAL A 113 12.67 11.25 -2.52
C VAL A 113 14.14 11.06 -2.16
N TYR A 114 14.51 9.82 -1.86
CA TYR A 114 15.87 9.44 -1.54
C TYR A 114 16.34 8.37 -2.50
N ARG A 115 17.55 8.51 -2.99
CA ARG A 115 18.24 7.49 -3.77
C ARG A 115 19.24 6.75 -2.89
N VAL A 116 19.15 5.44 -2.89
CA VAL A 116 20.13 4.56 -2.22
C VAL A 116 21.02 3.97 -3.29
N MET A 117 22.32 4.25 -3.22
CA MET A 117 23.31 3.78 -4.18
C MET A 117 24.67 3.60 -3.53
N ASN A 118 25.34 2.48 -3.79
CA ASN A 118 26.69 2.20 -3.27
C ASN A 118 26.84 2.38 -1.75
N GLY A 119 25.83 1.96 -0.99
CA GLY A 119 25.83 2.07 0.48
C GLY A 119 25.61 3.49 1.02
N THR A 120 25.25 4.44 0.18
CA THR A 120 24.93 5.82 0.56
C THR A 120 23.48 6.18 0.26
N VAL A 121 22.95 7.11 1.03
CA VAL A 121 21.60 7.66 0.86
C VAL A 121 21.73 9.15 0.56
N ALA A 122 21.13 9.59 -0.53
CA ALA A 122 21.10 11.00 -0.92
C ALA A 122 19.66 11.44 -1.19
N GLU A 123 19.27 12.58 -0.66
CA GLU A 123 17.99 13.20 -1.01
C GLU A 123 18.09 13.82 -2.41
N LEU A 124 17.10 13.53 -3.24
CA LEU A 124 16.99 14.11 -4.58
C LEU A 124 16.21 15.42 -4.50
N ASP A 125 16.69 16.44 -5.20
CA ASP A 125 15.89 17.65 -5.36
C ASP A 125 14.70 17.41 -6.32
N GLY A 126 13.75 18.35 -6.35
CA GLY A 126 12.56 18.22 -7.18
C GLY A 126 12.85 18.13 -8.68
N ALA A 127 13.97 18.70 -9.15
CA ALA A 127 14.39 18.65 -10.55
C ALA A 127 15.02 17.31 -10.92
N GLU A 128 15.79 16.71 -10.01
CA GLU A 128 16.36 15.38 -10.19
C GLU A 128 15.29 14.29 -10.14
N GLY A 129 14.31 14.44 -9.21
CA GLY A 129 13.16 13.56 -9.12
C GLY A 129 12.30 13.59 -10.40
N ALA A 130 12.07 14.78 -10.97
CA ALA A 130 11.33 14.95 -12.20
C ALA A 130 12.03 14.28 -13.41
N LYS A 131 13.34 14.42 -13.54
CA LYS A 131 14.13 13.78 -14.60
C LYS A 131 14.06 12.25 -14.53
N MET A 132 14.08 11.67 -13.32
CA MET A 132 13.93 10.22 -13.17
C MET A 132 12.56 9.69 -13.62
N VAL A 133 11.53 10.54 -13.64
CA VAL A 133 10.20 10.20 -14.17
C VAL A 133 10.15 10.29 -15.69
N GLU A 134 10.95 11.18 -16.31
CA GLU A 134 11.00 11.38 -17.76
C GLU A 134 11.89 10.34 -18.48
N ASP A 135 12.91 9.80 -17.80
CA ASP A 135 13.87 8.83 -18.37
C ASP A 135 13.32 7.37 -18.41
N PHE A 136 12.05 7.15 -18.05
CA PHE A 136 11.35 5.86 -18.02
C PHE A 136 9.97 5.93 -18.69
#